data_c51df832fccd9ecdbbcf9fc97125c602
#
_entry.id   c51df832fccd9ecdbbcf9fc97125c602
#
_cell.length_a   1.000
_cell.length_b   1.000
_cell.length_c   1.000
_cell.angle_alpha   90.00
_cell.angle_beta   90.00
_cell.angle_gamma   90.00
#
_symmetry.space_group_name_H-M   'P 1'
#
loop_
_entity.id
_entity.type
_entity.pdbx_description
1 polymer ?
#
loop_
_entity_poly.entity_id
_entity_poly.type
_entity_poly.pdbx_seq_one_letter_code
_entity_poly.pdbx_strand_id
1 'polypeptide(L)'
;MKSPFHVMIIPTLGCPSKFHYCWSSDEGSPRMSIETVREIAEWLKDYQSNQVTITFHGGEPLLAGAEFYRQALPILSEGLAHLAPTFALQSNLWLLTPELAEILAEYQIPIGSSIDGPEEITDAQRGKGYFAKTMRGYEIARENGLEVRFICTFTNRSVKEKETIFDFFLKQGFPLKLHPALPSLRSKDPKEWALEPEEYGELLVYLLDRYLDNLGRIEVMNINDLCRGIFTRHGTVCTFVDCMGTTLAIGPDGSIYPCYRFVGMPKYVMGNVRDRPTAEDLARSKAWKLMHAFKDYVDQECAGCAHIKYCRGGCPYNAIAPTDGEVRGVDPHCVAYKRIFDEITTRLNEEIFGSGDMEMGGFGSPFVRNTKPGIMAILRTMATK
;
A
#
# COMPACT_ATOMS: atom_id res chain seq x y z
N MET A 1 3.11 -24.76 -1.29
CA MET A 1 2.50 -23.93 -2.38
C MET A 1 3.46 -22.81 -2.68
N LYS A 2 3.73 -22.53 -3.96
CA LYS A 2 4.56 -21.38 -4.35
C LYS A 2 3.77 -20.11 -4.04
N SER A 3 4.43 -19.12 -3.41
CA SER A 3 3.78 -17.85 -3.06
C SER A 3 3.45 -17.04 -4.31
N PRO A 4 2.33 -16.27 -4.32
CA PRO A 4 2.09 -15.28 -5.36
C PRO A 4 3.25 -14.29 -5.44
N PHE A 5 3.58 -13.84 -6.66
CA PHE A 5 4.67 -12.92 -6.91
C PHE A 5 4.13 -11.57 -7.37
N HIS A 6 4.63 -10.48 -6.81
CA HIS A 6 4.20 -9.14 -7.15
C HIS A 6 5.33 -8.35 -7.82
N VAL A 7 5.11 -7.89 -9.03
CA VAL A 7 6.05 -7.08 -9.79
C VAL A 7 5.47 -5.69 -10.00
N MET A 8 6.19 -4.67 -9.55
CA MET A 8 5.85 -3.28 -9.87
C MET A 8 6.66 -2.84 -11.07
N ILE A 9 6.00 -2.59 -12.18
CA ILE A 9 6.61 -2.01 -13.38
C ILE A 9 6.49 -0.50 -13.29
N ILE A 10 7.61 0.18 -13.45
CA ILE A 10 7.70 1.64 -13.37
C ILE A 10 7.97 2.19 -14.79
N PRO A 11 6.93 2.54 -15.55
CA PRO A 11 7.10 3.03 -16.91
C PRO A 11 7.89 4.34 -16.97
N THR A 12 7.80 5.17 -15.92
CA THR A 12 8.59 6.39 -15.73
C THR A 12 8.52 6.86 -14.28
N LEU A 13 9.53 7.60 -13.83
CA LEU A 13 9.50 8.35 -12.58
C LEU A 13 8.98 9.79 -12.79
N GLY A 14 8.78 10.22 -14.04
CA GLY A 14 8.19 11.51 -14.37
C GLY A 14 6.74 11.60 -13.86
N CYS A 15 6.33 12.78 -13.39
CA CYS A 15 4.98 13.04 -12.92
C CYS A 15 4.63 14.52 -13.14
N PRO A 16 3.42 14.84 -13.64
CA PRO A 16 2.95 16.21 -13.76
C PRO A 16 2.56 16.85 -12.43
N SER A 17 2.50 16.04 -11.34
CA SER A 17 2.18 16.50 -9.99
C SER A 17 3.44 16.56 -9.13
N LYS A 18 3.53 17.59 -8.29
CA LYS A 18 4.64 17.78 -7.33
C LYS A 18 4.06 18.16 -5.98
N PHE A 19 4.41 17.39 -4.94
CA PHE A 19 4.06 17.70 -3.56
C PHE A 19 5.16 17.24 -2.60
N HIS A 20 5.23 17.85 -1.42
CA HIS A 20 6.39 17.76 -0.53
C HIS A 20 6.75 16.35 -0.05
N TYR A 21 5.77 15.49 0.17
CA TYR A 21 5.99 14.11 0.61
C TYR A 21 6.07 13.10 -0.55
N CYS A 22 6.08 13.56 -1.81
CA CYS A 22 6.25 12.68 -2.96
C CYS A 22 7.70 12.21 -3.07
N TRP A 23 7.87 10.90 -3.11
CA TRP A 23 9.18 10.27 -3.25
C TRP A 23 9.57 10.00 -4.72
N SER A 24 8.63 10.11 -5.66
CA SER A 24 8.79 9.61 -7.03
C SER A 24 8.86 10.69 -8.11
N SER A 25 8.74 11.98 -7.79
CA SER A 25 8.73 13.03 -8.81
C SER A 25 10.13 13.27 -9.38
N ASP A 26 10.32 12.87 -10.65
CA ASP A 26 11.54 13.12 -11.44
C ASP A 26 11.16 13.52 -12.88
N GLU A 27 11.23 14.82 -13.18
CA GLU A 27 10.84 15.36 -14.50
C GLU A 27 11.69 14.85 -15.66
N GLY A 28 12.94 14.51 -15.39
CA GLY A 28 13.89 14.03 -16.40
C GLY A 28 13.86 12.52 -16.63
N SER A 29 12.99 11.78 -15.94
CA SER A 29 12.97 10.33 -16.04
C SER A 29 12.63 9.84 -17.45
N PRO A 30 13.39 8.88 -17.99
CA PRO A 30 13.04 8.25 -19.27
C PRO A 30 11.71 7.50 -19.17
N ARG A 31 11.13 7.17 -20.32
CA ARG A 31 10.00 6.25 -20.44
C ARG A 31 10.50 4.87 -20.79
N MET A 32 9.89 3.85 -20.23
CA MET A 32 10.16 2.45 -20.55
C MET A 32 9.85 2.17 -22.02
N SER A 33 10.77 1.49 -22.70
CA SER A 33 10.56 1.04 -24.07
C SER A 33 9.74 -0.26 -24.10
N ILE A 34 9.08 -0.52 -25.22
CA ILE A 34 8.38 -1.81 -25.43
C ILE A 34 9.38 -2.97 -25.48
N GLU A 35 10.60 -2.73 -25.91
CA GLU A 35 11.66 -3.75 -25.84
C GLU A 35 11.96 -4.15 -24.40
N THR A 36 12.05 -3.18 -23.49
CA THR A 36 12.19 -3.47 -22.05
C THR A 36 11.01 -4.27 -21.51
N VAL A 37 9.77 -4.01 -21.97
CA VAL A 37 8.61 -4.84 -21.59
C VAL A 37 8.75 -6.29 -22.07
N ARG A 38 9.27 -6.51 -23.28
CA ARG A 38 9.57 -7.87 -23.78
C ARG A 38 10.64 -8.54 -22.93
N GLU A 39 11.71 -7.84 -22.61
CA GLU A 39 12.78 -8.33 -21.72
C GLU A 39 12.24 -8.73 -20.35
N ILE A 40 11.30 -7.93 -19.79
CA ILE A 40 10.61 -8.25 -18.53
C ILE A 40 9.79 -9.54 -18.66
N ALA A 41 8.98 -9.67 -19.72
CA ALA A 41 8.18 -10.86 -19.95
C ALA A 41 9.06 -12.10 -20.10
N GLU A 42 10.14 -12.00 -20.88
CA GLU A 42 11.09 -13.10 -21.07
C GLU A 42 11.81 -13.51 -19.79
N TRP A 43 12.21 -12.55 -18.95
CA TRP A 43 12.85 -12.83 -17.68
C TRP A 43 11.89 -13.48 -16.67
N LEU A 44 10.64 -13.00 -16.61
CA LEU A 44 9.64 -13.51 -15.66
C LEU A 44 9.10 -14.90 -16.02
N LYS A 45 9.23 -15.36 -17.28
CA LYS A 45 8.82 -16.71 -17.70
C LYS A 45 9.43 -17.81 -16.84
N ASP A 46 10.69 -17.63 -16.43
CA ASP A 46 11.44 -18.62 -15.68
C ASP A 46 11.17 -18.53 -14.16
N TYR A 47 10.33 -17.56 -13.73
CA TYR A 47 10.08 -17.32 -12.31
C TYR A 47 9.21 -18.44 -11.69
N GLN A 48 9.66 -18.93 -10.54
CA GLN A 48 9.03 -20.08 -9.85
C GLN A 48 7.81 -19.65 -9.02
N SER A 49 6.75 -19.17 -9.67
CA SER A 49 5.45 -18.83 -9.04
C SER A 49 4.30 -19.50 -9.77
N ASN A 50 3.13 -19.55 -9.15
CA ASN A 50 1.89 -20.00 -9.79
C ASN A 50 0.98 -18.82 -10.18
N GLN A 51 1.31 -17.60 -9.72
CA GLN A 51 0.56 -16.40 -10.02
C GLN A 51 1.48 -15.19 -9.97
N VAL A 52 1.31 -14.25 -10.89
CA VAL A 52 1.98 -12.95 -10.85
C VAL A 52 0.96 -11.81 -10.88
N THR A 53 1.15 -10.85 -9.99
CA THR A 53 0.42 -9.58 -10.04
C THR A 53 1.39 -8.51 -10.53
N ILE A 54 1.01 -7.80 -11.58
CA ILE A 54 1.79 -6.71 -12.18
C ILE A 54 1.09 -5.40 -11.89
N THR A 55 1.77 -4.51 -11.15
CA THR A 55 1.25 -3.17 -10.88
C THR A 55 2.07 -2.13 -11.64
N PHE A 56 1.44 -1.38 -12.53
CA PHE A 56 2.05 -0.20 -13.13
C PHE A 56 2.02 0.94 -12.10
N HIS A 57 3.20 1.47 -11.79
CA HIS A 57 3.39 2.48 -10.75
C HIS A 57 4.49 3.47 -11.18
N GLY A 58 5.02 4.27 -10.27
CA GLY A 58 6.14 5.18 -10.51
C GLY A 58 5.82 6.61 -10.17
N GLY A 59 6.19 7.56 -11.03
CA GLY A 59 5.72 8.93 -10.95
C GLY A 59 4.25 9.02 -11.34
N GLU A 60 4.00 9.09 -12.65
CA GLU A 60 2.66 8.91 -13.22
C GLU A 60 2.76 7.92 -14.40
N PRO A 61 2.29 6.69 -14.23
CA PRO A 61 2.47 5.65 -15.25
C PRO A 61 1.71 5.96 -16.55
N LEU A 62 0.62 6.73 -16.51
CA LEU A 62 -0.12 7.12 -17.72
C LEU A 62 0.66 8.09 -18.63
N LEU A 63 1.78 8.67 -18.16
CA LEU A 63 2.72 9.40 -19.04
C LEU A 63 3.32 8.52 -20.14
N ALA A 64 3.31 7.20 -19.98
CA ALA A 64 3.73 6.28 -21.03
C ALA A 64 2.82 6.35 -22.28
N GLY A 65 1.56 6.76 -22.10
CA GLY A 65 0.57 6.96 -23.17
C GLY A 65 -0.15 5.70 -23.61
N ALA A 66 -1.25 5.86 -24.38
CA ALA A 66 -2.12 4.76 -24.80
C ALA A 66 -1.39 3.69 -25.62
N GLU A 67 -0.51 4.11 -26.52
CA GLU A 67 0.24 3.19 -27.38
C GLU A 67 1.17 2.25 -26.58
N PHE A 68 1.75 2.73 -25.48
CA PHE A 68 2.51 1.88 -24.59
C PHE A 68 1.66 0.75 -24.02
N TYR A 69 0.50 1.06 -23.45
CA TYR A 69 -0.40 0.05 -22.84
C TYR A 69 -0.99 -0.90 -23.88
N ARG A 70 -1.33 -0.40 -25.07
CA ARG A 70 -1.83 -1.23 -26.18
C ARG A 70 -0.83 -2.32 -26.59
N GLN A 71 0.47 -2.06 -26.47
CA GLN A 71 1.51 -3.05 -26.75
C GLN A 71 1.95 -3.84 -25.53
N ALA A 72 2.10 -3.18 -24.37
CA ALA A 72 2.65 -3.81 -23.17
C ALA A 72 1.71 -4.86 -22.56
N LEU A 73 0.40 -4.59 -22.52
CA LEU A 73 -0.57 -5.51 -21.91
C LEU A 73 -0.65 -6.86 -22.62
N PRO A 74 -0.79 -6.95 -23.95
CA PRO A 74 -0.74 -8.24 -24.65
C PRO A 74 0.59 -8.98 -24.43
N ILE A 75 1.74 -8.30 -24.55
CA ILE A 75 3.06 -8.89 -24.33
C ILE A 75 3.15 -9.57 -22.95
N LEU A 76 2.71 -8.87 -21.91
CA LEU A 76 2.76 -9.39 -20.53
C LEU A 76 1.70 -10.47 -20.30
N SER A 77 0.49 -10.29 -20.81
CA SER A 77 -0.63 -11.22 -20.62
C SER A 77 -0.35 -12.56 -21.31
N GLU A 78 0.02 -12.52 -22.58
CA GLU A 78 0.31 -13.73 -23.37
C GLU A 78 1.65 -14.36 -22.96
N GLY A 79 2.69 -13.53 -22.81
CA GLY A 79 4.02 -14.00 -22.43
C GLY A 79 4.08 -14.69 -21.07
N LEU A 80 3.20 -14.30 -20.15
CA LEU A 80 3.13 -14.83 -18.78
C LEU A 80 1.86 -15.64 -18.49
N ALA A 81 1.14 -16.11 -19.51
CA ALA A 81 -0.14 -16.79 -19.37
C ALA A 81 -0.09 -17.97 -18.36
N HIS A 82 1.03 -18.69 -18.30
CA HIS A 82 1.26 -19.80 -17.38
C HIS A 82 1.38 -19.38 -15.90
N LEU A 83 1.61 -18.09 -15.63
CA LEU A 83 1.63 -17.48 -14.29
C LEU A 83 0.32 -16.78 -13.93
N ALA A 84 -0.75 -16.97 -14.71
CA ALA A 84 -2.05 -16.34 -14.49
C ALA A 84 -1.91 -14.85 -14.12
N PRO A 85 -1.36 -13.99 -15.03
CA PRO A 85 -1.06 -12.61 -14.70
C PRO A 85 -2.32 -11.80 -14.40
N THR A 86 -2.26 -11.01 -13.34
CA THR A 86 -3.26 -9.99 -13.00
C THR A 86 -2.60 -8.63 -13.02
N PHE A 87 -3.36 -7.60 -13.40
CA PHE A 87 -2.84 -6.24 -13.55
C PHE A 87 -3.49 -5.29 -12.56
N ALA A 88 -2.76 -4.26 -12.15
CA ALA A 88 -3.25 -3.11 -11.39
C ALA A 88 -2.51 -1.84 -11.83
N LEU A 89 -3.08 -0.69 -11.54
CA LEU A 89 -2.50 0.61 -11.86
C LEU A 89 -2.59 1.53 -10.64
N GLN A 90 -1.52 2.29 -10.35
CA GLN A 90 -1.54 3.39 -9.39
C GLN A 90 -1.29 4.71 -10.10
N SER A 91 -2.32 5.56 -10.19
CA SER A 91 -2.29 6.79 -10.99
C SER A 91 -3.00 7.96 -10.30
N ASN A 92 -2.56 9.19 -10.57
CA ASN A 92 -3.31 10.39 -10.19
C ASN A 92 -4.52 10.67 -11.11
N LEU A 93 -4.71 9.88 -12.16
CA LEU A 93 -5.79 9.96 -13.15
C LEU A 93 -5.79 11.20 -14.06
N TRP A 94 -4.84 12.13 -13.92
CA TRP A 94 -4.87 13.38 -14.69
C TRP A 94 -4.77 13.20 -16.19
N LEU A 95 -4.10 12.12 -16.60
CA LEU A 95 -3.82 11.78 -18.00
C LEU A 95 -4.72 10.66 -18.52
N LEU A 96 -5.70 10.22 -17.73
CA LEU A 96 -6.67 9.24 -18.19
C LEU A 96 -7.56 9.85 -19.25
N THR A 97 -7.54 9.25 -20.44
CA THR A 97 -8.42 9.58 -21.57
C THR A 97 -9.41 8.45 -21.78
N PRO A 98 -10.54 8.66 -22.49
CA PRO A 98 -11.45 7.56 -22.85
C PRO A 98 -10.73 6.40 -23.55
N GLU A 99 -9.82 6.69 -24.48
CA GLU A 99 -9.01 5.68 -25.19
C GLU A 99 -8.17 4.84 -24.21
N LEU A 100 -7.47 5.47 -23.25
CA LEU A 100 -6.73 4.76 -22.21
C LEU A 100 -7.67 3.95 -21.31
N ALA A 101 -8.82 4.50 -20.94
CA ALA A 101 -9.78 3.80 -20.09
C ALA A 101 -10.33 2.55 -20.78
N GLU A 102 -10.63 2.59 -22.07
CA GLU A 102 -11.06 1.43 -22.87
C GLU A 102 -9.98 0.32 -22.86
N ILE A 103 -8.70 0.67 -23.10
CA ILE A 103 -7.58 -0.28 -23.08
C ILE A 103 -7.45 -0.92 -21.69
N LEU A 104 -7.54 -0.13 -20.62
CA LEU A 104 -7.40 -0.65 -19.25
C LEU A 104 -8.60 -1.53 -18.85
N ALA A 105 -9.81 -1.19 -19.33
CA ALA A 105 -11.03 -1.94 -19.06
C ALA A 105 -11.02 -3.32 -19.74
N GLU A 106 -10.46 -3.45 -20.94
CA GLU A 106 -10.27 -4.73 -21.63
C GLU A 106 -9.54 -5.76 -20.79
N TYR A 107 -8.54 -5.31 -20.00
CA TYR A 107 -7.76 -6.15 -19.08
C TYR A 107 -8.27 -6.09 -17.64
N GLN A 108 -9.44 -5.50 -17.39
CA GLN A 108 -10.06 -5.40 -16.06
C GLN A 108 -9.12 -4.84 -14.99
N ILE A 109 -8.36 -3.80 -15.33
CA ILE A 109 -7.31 -3.24 -14.46
C ILE A 109 -7.93 -2.34 -13.38
N PRO A 110 -7.93 -2.75 -12.09
CA PRO A 110 -8.32 -1.87 -11.00
C PRO A 110 -7.30 -0.74 -10.84
N ILE A 111 -7.80 0.45 -10.52
CA ILE A 111 -6.97 1.65 -10.38
C ILE A 111 -6.96 2.10 -8.92
N GLY A 112 -5.75 2.19 -8.35
CA GLY A 112 -5.50 2.98 -7.15
C GLY A 112 -5.28 4.43 -7.54
N SER A 113 -5.93 5.36 -6.86
CA SER A 113 -5.67 6.79 -7.02
C SER A 113 -5.48 7.47 -5.67
N SER A 114 -5.38 8.79 -5.63
CA SER A 114 -5.02 9.49 -4.40
C SER A 114 -5.83 10.77 -4.24
N ILE A 115 -6.58 10.85 -3.13
CA ILE A 115 -7.17 12.08 -2.60
C ILE A 115 -7.04 12.08 -1.08
N ASP A 116 -6.85 13.25 -0.47
CA ASP A 116 -6.58 13.34 0.97
C ASP A 116 -7.78 13.90 1.75
N GLY A 117 -8.98 13.80 1.19
CA GLY A 117 -10.22 14.32 1.74
C GLY A 117 -10.89 15.31 0.77
N PRO A 118 -11.66 16.30 1.25
CA PRO A 118 -12.28 17.32 0.41
C PRO A 118 -11.24 18.15 -0.34
N GLU A 119 -11.70 18.93 -1.32
CA GLU A 119 -10.84 19.68 -2.25
C GLU A 119 -9.83 20.56 -1.52
N GLU A 120 -10.27 21.28 -0.50
CA GLU A 120 -9.41 22.21 0.25
C GLU A 120 -8.22 21.51 0.90
N ILE A 121 -8.45 20.34 1.51
CA ILE A 121 -7.40 19.55 2.17
C ILE A 121 -6.51 18.89 1.13
N THR A 122 -7.11 18.30 0.10
CA THR A 122 -6.36 17.63 -0.98
C THR A 122 -5.47 18.63 -1.72
N ASP A 123 -5.99 19.79 -2.09
CA ASP A 123 -5.25 20.82 -2.81
C ASP A 123 -4.17 21.48 -1.93
N ALA A 124 -4.43 21.65 -0.64
CA ALA A 124 -3.41 22.15 0.30
C ALA A 124 -2.20 21.21 0.41
N GLN A 125 -2.42 19.89 0.30
CA GLN A 125 -1.34 18.89 0.40
C GLN A 125 -0.66 18.59 -0.93
N ARG A 126 -1.44 18.51 -2.02
CA ARG A 126 -0.97 18.01 -3.34
C ARG A 126 -0.84 19.08 -4.40
N GLY A 127 -1.23 20.31 -4.07
CA GLY A 127 -1.19 21.45 -4.98
C GLY A 127 -2.56 21.80 -5.58
N LYS A 128 -2.73 23.08 -5.83
CA LYS A 128 -3.98 23.67 -6.32
C LYS A 128 -4.51 22.98 -7.59
N GLY A 129 -5.78 22.61 -7.57
CA GLY A 129 -6.48 21.94 -8.67
C GLY A 129 -6.16 20.45 -8.80
N TYR A 130 -5.46 19.84 -7.82
CA TYR A 130 -5.22 18.42 -7.80
C TYR A 130 -6.53 17.64 -7.74
N PHE A 131 -7.39 18.00 -6.77
CA PHE A 131 -8.67 17.33 -6.55
C PHE A 131 -9.54 17.33 -7.81
N ALA A 132 -9.77 18.50 -8.40
CA ALA A 132 -10.60 18.64 -9.57
C ALA A 132 -10.11 17.83 -10.78
N LYS A 133 -8.77 17.80 -11.01
CA LYS A 133 -8.19 17.00 -12.10
C LYS A 133 -8.34 15.50 -11.85
N THR A 134 -8.11 15.04 -10.61
CA THR A 134 -8.26 13.63 -10.22
C THR A 134 -9.71 13.18 -10.33
N MET A 135 -10.68 13.99 -9.87
CA MET A 135 -12.09 13.65 -9.96
C MET A 135 -12.60 13.62 -11.40
N ARG A 136 -12.08 14.48 -12.28
CA ARG A 136 -12.39 14.38 -13.73
C ARG A 136 -11.92 13.05 -14.31
N GLY A 137 -10.71 12.60 -13.97
CA GLY A 137 -10.21 11.30 -14.40
C GLY A 137 -10.99 10.13 -13.78
N TYR A 138 -11.45 10.29 -12.54
CA TYR A 138 -12.33 9.33 -11.87
C TYR A 138 -13.65 9.15 -12.63
N GLU A 139 -14.29 10.23 -13.11
CA GLU A 139 -15.51 10.13 -13.90
C GLU A 139 -15.27 9.39 -15.22
N ILE A 140 -14.16 9.67 -15.93
CA ILE A 140 -13.79 8.92 -17.14
C ILE A 140 -13.63 7.42 -16.82
N ALA A 141 -12.95 7.08 -15.72
CA ALA A 141 -12.78 5.69 -15.30
C ALA A 141 -14.12 5.01 -15.03
N ARG A 142 -15.01 5.68 -14.28
CA ARG A 142 -16.34 5.20 -13.92
C ARG A 142 -17.23 4.97 -15.15
N GLU A 143 -17.24 5.90 -16.11
CA GLU A 143 -17.97 5.79 -17.35
C GLU A 143 -17.52 4.61 -18.21
N ASN A 144 -16.27 4.18 -18.07
CA ASN A 144 -15.69 3.01 -18.76
C ASN A 144 -15.71 1.73 -17.90
N GLY A 145 -16.42 1.72 -16.77
CA GLY A 145 -16.56 0.53 -15.92
C GLY A 145 -15.31 0.13 -15.14
N LEU A 146 -14.32 1.02 -15.02
CA LEU A 146 -13.10 0.78 -14.24
C LEU A 146 -13.35 1.00 -12.75
N GLU A 147 -12.88 0.06 -11.94
CA GLU A 147 -12.87 0.22 -10.47
C GLU A 147 -11.75 1.17 -10.05
N VAL A 148 -12.10 2.23 -9.31
CA VAL A 148 -11.13 3.17 -8.72
C VAL A 148 -11.28 3.18 -7.22
N ARG A 149 -10.14 3.04 -6.51
CA ARG A 149 -10.06 3.17 -5.05
C ARG A 149 -9.05 4.25 -4.68
N PHE A 150 -9.40 5.07 -3.68
CA PHE A 150 -8.54 6.17 -3.26
C PHE A 150 -7.70 5.82 -2.05
N ILE A 151 -6.44 6.30 -2.09
CA ILE A 151 -5.53 6.32 -0.95
C ILE A 151 -5.51 7.75 -0.42
N CYS A 152 -5.74 7.89 0.88
CA CYS A 152 -5.63 9.13 1.63
C CYS A 152 -4.31 9.15 2.40
N THR A 153 -3.46 10.14 2.17
CA THR A 153 -2.20 10.30 2.90
C THR A 153 -2.39 11.32 4.02
N PHE A 154 -2.18 10.87 5.26
CA PHE A 154 -2.20 11.74 6.42
C PHE A 154 -0.80 12.30 6.71
N THR A 155 -0.70 13.62 6.76
CA THR A 155 0.48 14.36 7.19
C THR A 155 0.30 14.83 8.64
N ASN A 156 1.35 15.39 9.25
CA ASN A 156 1.29 16.06 10.55
C ASN A 156 0.30 17.25 10.60
N ARG A 157 -0.13 17.75 9.43
CA ARG A 157 -1.14 18.82 9.31
C ARG A 157 -2.54 18.23 9.16
N SER A 158 -2.72 17.32 8.19
CA SER A 158 -4.05 16.79 7.90
C SER A 158 -4.57 15.80 8.95
N VAL A 159 -3.71 15.26 9.81
CA VAL A 159 -4.17 14.44 10.95
C VAL A 159 -5.09 15.23 11.90
N LYS A 160 -4.94 16.56 11.95
CA LYS A 160 -5.81 17.47 12.72
C LYS A 160 -7.20 17.61 12.12
N GLU A 161 -7.34 17.31 10.83
CA GLU A 161 -8.59 17.33 10.07
C GLU A 161 -9.19 15.93 9.88
N LYS A 162 -8.79 14.96 10.71
CA LYS A 162 -9.19 13.55 10.58
C LYS A 162 -10.69 13.33 10.56
N GLU A 163 -11.46 14.16 11.27
CA GLU A 163 -12.93 14.11 11.28
C GLU A 163 -13.50 14.53 9.92
N THR A 164 -13.09 15.68 9.43
CA THR A 164 -13.50 16.23 8.13
C THR A 164 -13.16 15.24 7.01
N ILE A 165 -11.97 14.63 7.07
CA ILE A 165 -11.52 13.64 6.09
C ILE A 165 -12.38 12.37 6.17
N PHE A 166 -12.60 11.82 7.35
CA PHE A 166 -13.43 10.62 7.52
C PHE A 166 -14.86 10.85 7.01
N ASP A 167 -15.48 11.97 7.38
CA ASP A 167 -16.85 12.32 7.01
C ASP A 167 -16.98 12.54 5.48
N PHE A 168 -15.92 13.08 4.83
CA PHE A 168 -15.88 13.18 3.38
C PHE A 168 -15.94 11.78 2.73
N PHE A 169 -15.08 10.84 3.12
CA PHE A 169 -15.09 9.48 2.55
C PHE A 169 -16.42 8.77 2.82
N LEU A 170 -16.96 8.90 4.02
CA LEU A 170 -18.26 8.34 4.39
C LEU A 170 -19.39 8.92 3.52
N LYS A 171 -19.42 10.23 3.31
CA LYS A 171 -20.43 10.92 2.50
C LYS A 171 -20.34 10.55 1.02
N GLN A 172 -19.12 10.40 0.49
CA GLN A 172 -18.89 10.01 -0.90
C GLN A 172 -19.14 8.52 -1.15
N GLY A 173 -19.24 7.70 -0.11
CA GLY A 173 -19.32 6.24 -0.23
C GLY A 173 -18.01 5.61 -0.69
N PHE A 174 -16.89 6.30 -0.56
CA PHE A 174 -15.58 5.77 -0.92
C PHE A 174 -14.98 4.95 0.22
N PRO A 175 -14.41 3.76 -0.05
CA PRO A 175 -13.59 3.07 0.92
C PRO A 175 -12.40 3.95 1.33
N LEU A 176 -12.12 4.02 2.63
CA LEU A 176 -10.96 4.73 3.15
C LEU A 176 -9.76 3.79 3.26
N LYS A 177 -8.75 4.02 2.43
CA LYS A 177 -7.43 3.44 2.59
C LYS A 177 -6.46 4.55 2.96
N LEU A 178 -5.84 4.46 4.12
CA LEU A 178 -4.93 5.49 4.59
C LEU A 178 -3.47 5.07 4.47
N HIS A 179 -2.60 6.06 4.23
CA HIS A 179 -1.16 5.95 4.42
C HIS A 179 -0.70 7.09 5.32
N PRO A 180 0.19 6.86 6.29
CA PRO A 180 0.90 7.94 6.94
C PRO A 180 1.90 8.54 5.95
N ALA A 181 2.09 9.84 5.98
CA ALA A 181 3.18 10.48 5.27
C ALA A 181 4.50 10.11 5.94
N LEU A 182 5.33 9.35 5.24
CA LEU A 182 6.54 8.73 5.76
C LEU A 182 7.80 9.35 5.15
N PRO A 183 8.88 9.52 5.92
CA PRO A 183 10.18 9.88 5.38
C PRO A 183 10.61 8.92 4.27
N SER A 184 11.35 9.45 3.31
CA SER A 184 11.97 8.66 2.26
C SER A 184 13.44 9.01 2.13
N LEU A 185 14.23 8.14 1.49
CA LEU A 185 15.64 8.42 1.17
C LEU A 185 15.85 9.66 0.27
N ARG A 186 14.77 10.20 -0.30
CA ARG A 186 14.77 11.42 -1.12
C ARG A 186 14.22 12.64 -0.38
N SER A 187 13.73 12.48 0.85
CA SER A 187 13.15 13.57 1.62
C SER A 187 14.23 14.54 2.08
N LYS A 188 14.05 15.83 1.81
CA LYS A 188 14.98 16.87 2.26
C LYS A 188 14.70 17.34 3.68
N ASP A 189 13.44 17.49 4.04
CA ASP A 189 13.00 17.88 5.39
C ASP A 189 11.67 17.20 5.74
N PRO A 190 11.71 15.92 6.18
CA PRO A 190 10.50 15.17 6.47
C PRO A 190 9.71 15.70 7.66
N LYS A 191 10.33 16.45 8.59
CA LYS A 191 9.64 16.99 9.78
C LYS A 191 8.54 17.99 9.45
N GLU A 192 8.61 18.62 8.27
CA GLU A 192 7.59 19.60 7.85
C GLU A 192 6.24 18.96 7.55
N TRP A 193 6.20 17.65 7.24
CA TRP A 193 5.00 16.97 6.75
C TRP A 193 4.83 15.54 7.24
N ALA A 194 5.89 14.85 7.71
CA ALA A 194 5.80 13.48 8.17
C ALA A 194 4.85 13.37 9.37
N LEU A 195 4.11 12.29 9.41
CA LEU A 195 3.25 11.97 10.54
C LEU A 195 4.07 11.20 11.57
N GLU A 196 4.12 11.71 12.79
CA GLU A 196 4.86 11.07 13.89
C GLU A 196 4.23 9.71 14.26
N PRO A 197 5.04 8.74 14.67
CA PRO A 197 4.54 7.39 14.98
C PRO A 197 3.44 7.35 16.03
N GLU A 198 3.53 8.17 17.07
CA GLU A 198 2.54 8.27 18.14
C GLU A 198 1.21 8.81 17.62
N GLU A 199 1.25 9.90 16.84
CA GLU A 199 0.07 10.49 16.19
C GLU A 199 -0.58 9.49 15.21
N TYR A 200 0.24 8.70 14.51
CA TYR A 200 -0.26 7.65 13.65
C TYR A 200 -1.01 6.56 14.44
N GLY A 201 -0.49 6.15 15.58
CA GLY A 201 -1.17 5.22 16.47
C GLY A 201 -2.53 5.76 16.96
N GLU A 202 -2.58 7.04 17.33
CA GLU A 202 -3.83 7.73 17.72
C GLU A 202 -4.84 7.82 16.58
N LEU A 203 -4.37 8.11 15.37
CA LEU A 203 -5.21 8.13 14.19
C LEU A 203 -5.83 6.75 13.90
N LEU A 204 -5.06 5.68 14.03
CA LEU A 204 -5.56 4.32 13.79
C LEU A 204 -6.65 3.92 14.80
N VAL A 205 -6.47 4.25 16.09
CA VAL A 205 -7.49 4.02 17.13
C VAL A 205 -8.74 4.84 16.85
N TYR A 206 -8.59 6.14 16.54
CA TYR A 206 -9.70 7.01 16.15
C TYR A 206 -10.48 6.42 14.96
N LEU A 207 -9.79 5.96 13.93
CA LEU A 207 -10.44 5.37 12.75
C LEU A 207 -11.12 4.04 13.05
N LEU A 208 -10.60 3.26 13.99
CA LEU A 208 -11.28 2.05 14.49
C LEU A 208 -12.61 2.40 15.13
N ASP A 209 -12.66 3.40 16.02
CA ASP A 209 -13.89 3.85 16.67
C ASP A 209 -14.92 4.35 15.64
N ARG A 210 -14.48 5.22 14.73
CA ARG A 210 -15.35 5.78 13.69
C ARG A 210 -15.87 4.70 12.74
N TYR A 211 -15.05 3.70 12.43
CA TYR A 211 -15.44 2.57 11.58
C TYR A 211 -16.51 1.71 12.25
N LEU A 212 -16.33 1.38 13.53
CA LEU A 212 -17.32 0.62 14.30
C LEU A 212 -18.65 1.35 14.40
N ASP A 213 -18.64 2.67 14.65
CA ASP A 213 -19.85 3.50 14.69
C ASP A 213 -20.56 3.63 13.32
N ASN A 214 -19.87 3.34 12.20
CA ASN A 214 -20.39 3.46 10.83
C ASN A 214 -20.29 2.16 10.03
N LEU A 215 -20.28 1.02 10.72
CA LEU A 215 -20.14 -0.28 10.07
C LEU A 215 -21.26 -0.52 9.04
N GLY A 216 -20.89 -0.99 7.83
CA GLY A 216 -21.81 -1.17 6.72
C GLY A 216 -22.07 0.10 5.88
N ARG A 217 -21.62 1.27 6.32
CA ARG A 217 -21.74 2.55 5.59
C ARG A 217 -20.45 2.99 4.92
N ILE A 218 -19.32 2.58 5.46
CA ILE A 218 -17.97 2.83 4.93
C ILE A 218 -17.13 1.58 5.16
N GLU A 219 -16.08 1.42 4.38
CA GLU A 219 -15.02 0.44 4.61
C GLU A 219 -13.72 1.16 4.95
N VAL A 220 -13.09 0.82 6.08
CA VAL A 220 -11.75 1.30 6.44
C VAL A 220 -10.75 0.16 6.22
N MET A 221 -10.13 0.16 5.06
CA MET A 221 -9.36 -0.98 4.55
C MET A 221 -8.20 -1.37 5.47
N ASN A 222 -7.50 -0.38 6.04
CA ASN A 222 -6.40 -0.65 6.98
C ASN A 222 -6.88 -1.37 8.23
N ILE A 223 -8.02 -0.98 8.79
CA ILE A 223 -8.59 -1.63 9.98
C ILE A 223 -9.01 -3.06 9.64
N ASN A 224 -9.63 -3.28 8.46
CA ASN A 224 -9.95 -4.62 7.99
C ASN A 224 -8.69 -5.50 7.91
N ASP A 225 -7.61 -4.99 7.32
CA ASP A 225 -6.36 -5.72 7.16
C ASP A 225 -5.70 -6.05 8.50
N LEU A 226 -5.72 -5.10 9.46
CA LEU A 226 -5.20 -5.31 10.81
C LEU A 226 -6.01 -6.39 11.56
N CYS A 227 -7.34 -6.30 11.53
CA CYS A 227 -8.23 -7.31 12.15
C CYS A 227 -8.01 -8.69 11.52
N ARG A 228 -7.92 -8.77 10.18
CA ARG A 228 -7.63 -10.02 9.47
C ARG A 228 -6.28 -10.57 9.87
N GLY A 229 -5.24 -9.74 9.92
CA GLY A 229 -3.89 -10.15 10.31
C GLY A 229 -3.83 -10.77 11.70
N ILE A 230 -4.50 -10.17 12.68
CA ILE A 230 -4.63 -10.70 14.05
C ILE A 230 -5.36 -12.05 14.03
N PHE A 231 -6.52 -12.12 13.36
CA PHE A 231 -7.34 -13.31 13.31
C PHE A 231 -6.64 -14.49 12.63
N THR A 232 -5.99 -14.25 11.50
CA THR A 232 -5.27 -15.30 10.75
C THR A 232 -3.85 -15.55 11.29
N ARG A 233 -3.38 -14.73 12.22
CA ARG A 233 -1.99 -14.73 12.71
C ARG A 233 -0.95 -14.57 11.61
N HIS A 234 -1.32 -13.84 10.56
CA HIS A 234 -0.47 -13.61 9.39
C HIS A 234 -0.69 -12.20 8.85
N GLY A 235 0.40 -11.47 8.58
CA GLY A 235 0.31 -10.14 7.96
C GLY A 235 -0.30 -10.22 6.56
N THR A 236 -1.17 -9.28 6.22
CA THR A 236 -1.93 -9.26 4.96
C THR A 236 -1.57 -8.09 4.05
N VAL A 237 -0.86 -7.11 4.57
CA VAL A 237 -0.42 -5.91 3.82
C VAL A 237 1.10 -5.85 3.72
N CYS A 238 1.59 -5.14 2.71
CA CYS A 238 3.01 -5.01 2.40
C CYS A 238 3.90 -4.70 3.62
N THR A 239 3.43 -3.82 4.53
CA THR A 239 4.16 -3.46 5.76
C THR A 239 4.41 -4.66 6.69
N PHE A 240 3.52 -5.66 6.68
CA PHE A 240 3.50 -6.74 7.65
C PHE A 240 3.77 -8.13 7.04
N VAL A 241 4.26 -8.18 5.81
CA VAL A 241 4.66 -9.44 5.15
C VAL A 241 6.16 -9.47 4.91
N ASP A 242 6.69 -10.67 4.74
CA ASP A 242 8.04 -10.84 4.21
C ASP A 242 7.99 -10.60 2.69
N CYS A 243 8.32 -9.38 2.29
CA CYS A 243 8.31 -8.99 0.89
C CYS A 243 9.56 -9.43 0.12
N MET A 244 10.59 -9.93 0.83
CA MET A 244 11.83 -10.38 0.18
C MET A 244 11.59 -11.64 -0.66
N GLY A 245 11.87 -11.54 -1.96
CA GLY A 245 11.64 -12.64 -2.92
C GLY A 245 10.19 -12.84 -3.36
N THR A 246 9.23 -12.08 -2.82
CA THR A 246 7.82 -12.10 -3.25
C THR A 246 7.39 -10.81 -3.93
N THR A 247 8.19 -9.76 -3.82
CA THR A 247 7.94 -8.45 -4.42
C THR A 247 9.21 -7.89 -5.03
N LEU A 248 9.13 -7.36 -6.25
CA LEU A 248 10.21 -6.64 -6.93
C LEU A 248 9.65 -5.42 -7.64
N ALA A 249 10.52 -4.44 -7.94
CA ALA A 249 10.20 -3.33 -8.82
C ALA A 249 11.20 -3.24 -9.96
N ILE A 250 10.71 -2.89 -11.15
CA ILE A 250 11.51 -2.77 -12.37
C ILE A 250 11.41 -1.34 -12.87
N GLY A 251 12.55 -0.67 -12.96
CA GLY A 251 12.66 0.71 -13.42
C GLY A 251 12.52 0.86 -14.94
N PRO A 252 12.44 2.10 -15.45
CA PRO A 252 12.24 2.38 -16.89
C PRO A 252 13.33 1.81 -17.81
N ASP A 253 14.51 1.59 -17.28
CA ASP A 253 15.70 1.07 -17.95
C ASP A 253 15.87 -0.46 -17.79
N GLY A 254 14.91 -1.14 -17.18
CA GLY A 254 14.96 -2.57 -16.88
C GLY A 254 15.72 -2.92 -15.60
N SER A 255 16.23 -1.94 -14.85
CA SER A 255 16.92 -2.17 -13.58
C SER A 255 15.95 -2.72 -12.52
N ILE A 256 16.37 -3.74 -11.77
CA ILE A 256 15.60 -4.46 -10.77
C ILE A 256 15.91 -3.92 -9.37
N TYR A 257 14.88 -3.68 -8.57
CA TYR A 257 14.97 -3.14 -7.21
C TYR A 257 14.16 -3.99 -6.23
N PRO A 258 14.50 -4.01 -4.92
CA PRO A 258 13.74 -4.77 -3.92
C PRO A 258 12.33 -4.21 -3.68
N CYS A 259 12.12 -2.91 -3.93
CA CYS A 259 10.85 -2.22 -3.74
C CYS A 259 10.78 -1.00 -4.65
N TYR A 260 9.57 -0.59 -5.05
CA TYR A 260 9.34 0.60 -5.88
C TYR A 260 9.90 1.90 -5.27
N ARG A 261 10.01 1.98 -3.95
CA ARG A 261 10.54 3.16 -3.24
C ARG A 261 12.05 3.36 -3.45
N PHE A 262 12.77 2.37 -3.97
CA PHE A 262 14.18 2.47 -4.33
C PHE A 262 14.43 2.77 -5.82
N VAL A 263 13.40 2.70 -6.65
CA VAL A 263 13.56 2.86 -8.11
C VAL A 263 14.18 4.20 -8.47
N GLY A 264 15.15 4.19 -9.38
CA GLY A 264 15.92 5.36 -9.78
C GLY A 264 17.05 5.73 -8.81
N MET A 265 17.38 4.85 -7.85
CA MET A 265 18.55 5.02 -6.98
C MET A 265 19.59 3.94 -7.32
N PRO A 266 20.70 4.28 -8.03
CA PRO A 266 21.69 3.29 -8.51
C PRO A 266 22.28 2.41 -7.40
N LYS A 267 22.40 2.93 -6.18
CA LYS A 267 22.89 2.21 -4.99
C LYS A 267 22.09 0.94 -4.68
N TYR A 268 20.80 0.89 -5.07
CA TYR A 268 19.86 -0.17 -4.72
C TYR A 268 19.46 -1.06 -5.89
N VAL A 269 20.17 -0.96 -7.03
CA VAL A 269 20.00 -1.87 -8.15
C VAL A 269 20.49 -3.25 -7.76
N MET A 270 19.66 -4.27 -8.03
CA MET A 270 19.99 -5.68 -7.79
C MET A 270 20.45 -6.41 -9.03
N GLY A 271 20.07 -5.93 -10.21
CA GLY A 271 20.39 -6.48 -11.52
C GLY A 271 19.61 -5.74 -12.61
N ASN A 272 19.65 -6.25 -13.83
CA ASN A 272 18.85 -5.75 -14.95
C ASN A 272 18.16 -6.92 -15.64
N VAL A 273 16.93 -6.76 -16.11
CA VAL A 273 16.14 -7.82 -16.77
C VAL A 273 16.82 -8.35 -18.03
N ARG A 274 17.62 -7.53 -18.73
CA ARG A 274 18.42 -7.91 -19.92
C ARG A 274 19.41 -9.02 -19.62
N ASP A 275 19.99 -9.00 -18.42
CA ASP A 275 20.99 -9.96 -17.98
C ASP A 275 20.35 -11.26 -17.49
N ARG A 276 19.00 -11.31 -17.39
CA ARG A 276 18.22 -12.45 -16.90
C ARG A 276 18.75 -13.02 -15.57
N PRO A 277 18.93 -12.18 -14.52
CA PRO A 277 19.55 -12.63 -13.29
C PRO A 277 18.67 -13.69 -12.60
N THR A 278 19.33 -14.69 -12.04
CA THR A 278 18.69 -15.70 -11.20
C THR A 278 18.34 -15.12 -9.83
N ALA A 279 17.50 -15.81 -9.06
CA ALA A 279 17.22 -15.42 -7.67
C ALA A 279 18.50 -15.35 -6.81
N GLU A 280 19.48 -16.22 -7.07
CA GLU A 280 20.77 -16.20 -6.40
C GLU A 280 21.60 -14.97 -6.77
N ASP A 281 21.58 -14.54 -8.03
CA ASP A 281 22.27 -13.32 -8.45
C ASP A 281 21.67 -12.09 -7.78
N LEU A 282 20.34 -11.99 -7.72
CA LEU A 282 19.65 -10.93 -7.01
C LEU A 282 20.00 -10.93 -5.52
N ALA A 283 20.07 -12.11 -4.88
CA ALA A 283 20.40 -12.25 -3.46
C ALA A 283 21.84 -11.86 -3.12
N ARG A 284 22.77 -11.89 -4.09
CA ARG A 284 24.15 -11.41 -3.91
C ARG A 284 24.26 -9.88 -3.90
N SER A 285 23.25 -9.16 -4.35
CA SER A 285 23.27 -7.70 -4.44
C SER A 285 23.38 -7.04 -3.05
N LYS A 286 23.95 -5.83 -3.02
CA LYS A 286 24.04 -5.04 -1.79
C LYS A 286 22.66 -4.64 -1.27
N ALA A 287 21.72 -4.33 -2.17
CA ALA A 287 20.35 -3.94 -1.82
C ALA A 287 19.59 -5.10 -1.16
N TRP A 288 19.73 -6.32 -1.70
CA TRP A 288 19.13 -7.50 -1.07
C TRP A 288 19.69 -7.74 0.34
N LYS A 289 21.03 -7.71 0.48
CA LYS A 289 21.68 -7.89 1.78
C LYS A 289 21.25 -6.86 2.80
N LEU A 290 21.11 -5.59 2.37
CA LEU A 290 20.62 -4.52 3.23
C LEU A 290 19.18 -4.79 3.71
N MET A 291 18.28 -5.15 2.79
CA MET A 291 16.90 -5.50 3.14
C MET A 291 16.86 -6.74 4.07
N HIS A 292 17.73 -7.69 3.84
CA HIS A 292 17.79 -8.91 4.65
C HIS A 292 18.32 -8.65 6.06
N ALA A 293 19.28 -7.72 6.24
CA ALA A 293 19.79 -7.33 7.54
C ALA A 293 18.69 -6.81 8.50
N PHE A 294 17.57 -6.30 7.96
CA PHE A 294 16.41 -5.94 8.77
C PHE A 294 15.88 -7.12 9.60
N LYS A 295 15.97 -8.34 9.07
CA LYS A 295 15.48 -9.52 9.77
C LYS A 295 16.28 -9.78 11.06
N ASP A 296 17.59 -9.52 11.06
CA ASP A 296 18.43 -9.72 12.24
C ASP A 296 17.99 -8.79 13.39
N TYR A 297 17.57 -7.54 13.07
CA TYR A 297 17.00 -6.62 14.04
C TYR A 297 15.62 -7.09 14.53
N VAL A 298 14.78 -7.59 13.63
CA VAL A 298 13.48 -8.16 14.01
C VAL A 298 13.66 -9.33 14.98
N ASP A 299 14.57 -10.23 14.69
CA ASP A 299 14.85 -11.40 15.55
C ASP A 299 15.37 -10.98 16.95
N GLN A 300 16.07 -9.86 17.05
CA GLN A 300 16.60 -9.33 18.33
C GLN A 300 15.57 -8.46 19.08
N GLU A 301 15.02 -7.43 18.43
CA GLU A 301 14.19 -6.41 19.08
C GLU A 301 12.74 -6.86 19.26
N CYS A 302 12.26 -7.79 18.43
CA CYS A 302 10.90 -8.31 18.51
C CYS A 302 10.83 -9.67 19.22
N ALA A 303 11.91 -10.17 19.79
CA ALA A 303 11.93 -11.39 20.59
C ALA A 303 10.91 -11.27 21.74
N GLY A 304 9.93 -12.16 21.81
CA GLY A 304 8.89 -12.14 22.85
C GLY A 304 7.75 -11.13 22.60
N CYS A 305 7.76 -10.37 21.51
CA CYS A 305 6.65 -9.50 21.17
C CYS A 305 5.38 -10.30 20.82
N ALA A 306 4.25 -9.99 21.47
CA ALA A 306 2.97 -10.68 21.25
C ALA A 306 2.48 -10.58 19.80
N HIS A 307 2.87 -9.54 19.09
CA HIS A 307 2.38 -9.20 17.74
C HIS A 307 3.27 -9.69 16.61
N ILE A 308 4.43 -10.30 16.91
CA ILE A 308 5.44 -10.64 15.89
C ILE A 308 4.88 -11.50 14.75
N LYS A 309 3.94 -12.38 15.03
CA LYS A 309 3.38 -13.32 14.03
C LYS A 309 2.68 -12.62 12.85
N TYR A 310 2.10 -11.44 13.08
CA TYR A 310 1.37 -10.67 12.07
C TYR A 310 1.94 -9.27 11.84
N CYS A 311 2.81 -8.76 12.71
CA CYS A 311 3.52 -7.49 12.54
C CYS A 311 4.84 -7.64 11.79
N ARG A 312 5.64 -8.67 12.11
CA ARG A 312 6.94 -8.99 11.51
C ARG A 312 7.97 -7.85 11.57
N GLY A 313 7.84 -6.94 12.56
CA GLY A 313 8.75 -5.80 12.73
C GLY A 313 8.46 -4.61 11.85
N GLY A 314 7.41 -4.65 11.02
CA GLY A 314 7.04 -3.57 10.09
C GLY A 314 7.78 -3.62 8.75
N CYS A 315 7.97 -2.47 8.13
CA CYS A 315 8.54 -2.33 6.78
C CYS A 315 10.05 -2.07 6.82
N PRO A 316 10.89 -2.88 6.17
CA PRO A 316 12.35 -2.66 6.13
C PRO A 316 12.72 -1.32 5.48
N TYR A 317 11.99 -0.84 4.49
CA TYR A 317 12.24 0.48 3.92
C TYR A 317 12.06 1.60 4.94
N ASN A 318 11.04 1.52 5.79
CA ASN A 318 10.79 2.52 6.82
C ASN A 318 11.94 2.55 7.85
N ALA A 319 12.57 1.41 8.13
CA ALA A 319 13.76 1.34 8.99
C ALA A 319 15.02 1.94 8.33
N ILE A 320 15.11 1.85 6.99
CA ILE A 320 16.25 2.33 6.21
C ILE A 320 16.18 3.83 5.93
N ALA A 321 14.99 4.37 5.65
CA ALA A 321 14.82 5.73 5.17
C ALA A 321 15.32 6.82 6.15
N PRO A 322 15.05 6.76 7.47
CA PRO A 322 15.50 7.78 8.42
C PRO A 322 16.98 7.67 8.80
N THR A 323 17.71 6.66 8.32
CA THR A 323 19.09 6.33 8.70
C THR A 323 20.06 6.43 7.52
N ASP A 324 19.78 7.28 6.55
CA ASP A 324 20.61 7.49 5.34
C ASP A 324 20.92 6.22 4.56
N GLY A 325 20.03 5.25 4.59
CA GLY A 325 20.16 4.01 3.84
C GLY A 325 20.91 2.88 4.57
N GLU A 326 20.93 2.90 5.88
CA GLU A 326 21.39 1.80 6.72
C GLU A 326 20.22 1.18 7.50
N VAL A 327 20.36 -0.03 7.97
CA VAL A 327 19.42 -0.63 8.93
C VAL A 327 20.02 -0.48 10.34
N ARG A 328 19.26 0.19 11.22
CA ARG A 328 19.68 0.41 12.62
C ARG A 328 18.60 0.02 13.65
N GLY A 329 17.60 -0.75 13.22
CA GLY A 329 16.48 -1.18 14.06
C GLY A 329 15.31 -1.65 13.23
N VAL A 330 14.18 -1.87 13.88
CA VAL A 330 12.89 -2.19 13.24
C VAL A 330 12.21 -0.94 12.72
N ASP A 331 11.04 -1.10 12.11
CA ASP A 331 10.22 0.04 11.61
C ASP A 331 9.95 1.05 12.75
N PRO A 332 10.28 2.33 12.59
CA PRO A 332 10.05 3.37 13.60
C PRO A 332 8.57 3.50 14.03
N HIS A 333 7.64 3.05 13.19
CA HIS A 333 6.20 3.06 13.50
C HIS A 333 5.76 1.88 14.39
N CYS A 334 6.71 1.12 14.95
CA CYS A 334 6.43 0.02 15.88
C CYS A 334 5.50 0.45 17.03
N VAL A 335 5.67 1.66 17.58
CA VAL A 335 4.80 2.20 18.63
C VAL A 335 3.34 2.31 18.19
N ALA A 336 3.10 2.82 16.97
CA ALA A 336 1.76 2.90 16.38
C ALA A 336 1.15 1.52 16.17
N TYR A 337 1.94 0.59 15.64
CA TYR A 337 1.49 -0.78 15.38
C TYR A 337 1.14 -1.52 16.67
N LYS A 338 1.97 -1.43 17.70
CA LYS A 338 1.66 -2.00 19.01
C LYS A 338 0.36 -1.44 19.56
N ARG A 339 0.19 -0.11 19.56
CA ARG A 339 -0.99 0.56 20.08
C ARG A 339 -2.27 0.05 19.43
N ILE A 340 -2.34 0.00 18.10
CA ILE A 340 -3.55 -0.46 17.41
C ILE A 340 -3.77 -1.97 17.56
N PHE A 341 -2.72 -2.78 17.57
CA PHE A 341 -2.84 -4.21 17.77
C PHE A 341 -3.30 -4.55 19.20
N ASP A 342 -2.77 -3.86 20.21
CA ASP A 342 -3.22 -4.00 21.60
C ASP A 342 -4.71 -3.61 21.73
N GLU A 343 -5.11 -2.49 21.13
CA GLU A 343 -6.49 -2.02 21.14
C GLU A 343 -7.46 -3.02 20.50
N ILE A 344 -7.14 -3.52 19.30
CA ILE A 344 -7.97 -4.52 18.61
C ILE A 344 -8.03 -5.82 19.43
N THR A 345 -6.90 -6.27 19.96
CA THR A 345 -6.82 -7.54 20.71
C THR A 345 -7.60 -7.45 22.03
N THR A 346 -7.48 -6.34 22.75
CA THR A 346 -8.21 -6.09 23.98
C THR A 346 -9.73 -6.11 23.73
N ARG A 347 -10.22 -5.34 22.76
CA ARG A 347 -11.66 -5.33 22.40
C ARG A 347 -12.15 -6.69 21.94
N LEU A 348 -11.37 -7.41 21.16
CA LEU A 348 -11.71 -8.77 20.72
C LEU A 348 -11.85 -9.74 21.91
N ASN A 349 -10.95 -9.66 22.88
CA ASN A 349 -11.00 -10.48 24.09
C ASN A 349 -12.22 -10.14 24.95
N GLU A 350 -12.55 -8.85 25.12
CA GLU A 350 -13.76 -8.40 25.82
C GLU A 350 -15.04 -8.89 25.14
N GLU A 351 -15.08 -8.93 23.80
CA GLU A 351 -16.23 -9.45 23.05
C GLU A 351 -16.40 -10.98 23.22
N ILE A 352 -15.30 -11.73 23.28
CA ILE A 352 -15.31 -13.21 23.37
C ILE A 352 -15.53 -13.69 24.79
N PHE A 353 -14.86 -13.07 25.76
CA PHE A 353 -14.79 -13.57 27.14
C PHE A 353 -15.58 -12.72 28.14
N GLY A 354 -16.12 -11.56 27.72
CA GLY A 354 -16.72 -10.56 28.56
C GLY A 354 -15.68 -9.67 29.26
N SER A 355 -16.08 -8.46 29.66
CA SER A 355 -15.27 -7.63 30.56
C SER A 355 -15.17 -8.33 31.90
N GLY A 356 -13.95 -8.58 32.37
CA GLY A 356 -13.63 -9.44 33.53
C GLY A 356 -14.06 -8.99 34.91
N ASP A 357 -15.20 -8.31 35.08
CA ASP A 357 -15.86 -8.07 36.34
C ASP A 357 -17.02 -9.04 36.52
N MET A 358 -16.70 -10.24 37.01
CA MET A 358 -17.73 -11.13 37.60
C MET A 358 -18.07 -10.59 38.97
N GLU A 359 -18.95 -9.61 39.04
CA GLU A 359 -19.82 -9.47 40.25
C GLU A 359 -20.77 -10.66 40.26
N MET A 360 -20.59 -11.53 41.21
CA MET A 360 -21.53 -12.60 41.58
C MET A 360 -22.81 -11.97 42.10
N GLY A 361 -23.77 -11.77 41.23
CA GLY A 361 -25.05 -11.14 41.59
C GLY A 361 -26.22 -11.55 40.73
N GLY A 362 -27.03 -12.50 41.18
CA GLY A 362 -28.49 -12.53 41.00
C GLY A 362 -29.04 -12.89 39.62
N PHE A 363 -29.75 -13.98 39.54
CA PHE A 363 -30.72 -14.32 38.48
C PHE A 363 -31.72 -13.18 38.26
N GLY A 364 -31.73 -12.59 37.03
CA GLY A 364 -32.80 -11.66 36.67
C GLY A 364 -32.59 -10.97 35.33
N SER A 365 -33.41 -11.31 34.36
CA SER A 365 -33.78 -10.60 33.13
C SER A 365 -32.85 -10.70 31.91
N PRO A 366 -33.37 -10.95 30.68
CA PRO A 366 -32.59 -10.90 29.47
C PRO A 366 -32.25 -9.45 29.15
N PHE A 367 -31.02 -9.03 29.48
CA PHE A 367 -30.47 -7.75 29.02
C PHE A 367 -30.37 -7.79 27.52
N VAL A 368 -31.18 -7.02 26.82
CA VAL A 368 -30.92 -6.55 25.48
C VAL A 368 -29.69 -5.64 25.65
N ARG A 369 -28.51 -6.23 25.49
CA ARG A 369 -27.25 -5.46 25.33
C ARG A 369 -27.37 -4.70 24.03
N ASN A 370 -27.56 -3.41 24.13
CA ASN A 370 -27.39 -2.45 23.06
C ASN A 370 -25.86 -2.37 22.78
N THR A 371 -25.28 -3.48 22.31
CA THR A 371 -23.84 -3.59 22.08
C THR A 371 -23.55 -2.91 20.74
N LYS A 372 -22.78 -1.82 20.79
CA LYS A 372 -22.15 -1.28 19.59
C LYS A 372 -21.47 -2.41 18.82
N PRO A 373 -21.44 -2.35 17.46
CA PRO A 373 -20.69 -3.33 16.67
C PRO A 373 -19.25 -3.39 17.14
N GLY A 374 -18.72 -4.59 17.33
CA GLY A 374 -17.35 -4.82 17.76
C GLY A 374 -16.46 -5.39 16.64
N ILE A 375 -15.25 -5.82 17.01
CA ILE A 375 -14.25 -6.37 16.09
C ILE A 375 -14.77 -7.59 15.33
N MET A 376 -15.55 -8.47 16.00
CA MET A 376 -16.18 -9.63 15.34
C MET A 376 -17.16 -9.23 14.23
N ALA A 377 -17.80 -8.08 14.32
CA ALA A 377 -18.68 -7.58 13.26
C ALA A 377 -17.87 -7.17 12.03
N ILE A 378 -16.68 -6.55 12.20
CA ILE A 378 -15.75 -6.26 11.09
C ILE A 378 -15.36 -7.57 10.38
N LEU A 379 -14.94 -8.61 11.13
CA LEU A 379 -14.54 -9.89 10.58
C LEU A 379 -15.67 -10.56 9.78
N ARG A 380 -16.91 -10.52 10.28
CA ARG A 380 -18.09 -11.05 9.58
C ARG A 380 -18.37 -10.31 8.27
N THR A 381 -18.28 -8.97 8.26
CA THR A 381 -18.49 -8.16 7.05
C THR A 381 -17.47 -8.51 5.95
N MET A 382 -16.23 -8.87 6.34
CA MET A 382 -15.21 -9.30 5.39
C MET A 382 -15.43 -10.72 4.84
N ALA A 383 -16.06 -11.60 5.62
CA ALA A 383 -16.34 -12.98 5.19
C ALA A 383 -17.49 -13.08 4.17
N THR A 384 -18.32 -12.05 4.04
CA THR A 384 -19.47 -11.98 3.14
C THR A 384 -19.18 -11.28 1.80
N LYS A 385 -17.99 -10.73 1.64
CA LYS A 385 -17.47 -10.14 0.39
C LYS A 385 -16.43 -11.08 -0.25
#